data_9a33d26158773af0784cf0fb233f7a8b
#
_entry.id   9a33d26158773af0784cf0fb233f7a8b
#
_cell.length_a   1.000
_cell.length_b   1.000
_cell.length_c   1.000
_cell.angle_alpha   90.00
_cell.angle_beta   90.00
_cell.angle_gamma   90.00
#
_symmetry.space_group_name_H-M   'P 1'
#
loop_
_entity.id
_entity.type
_entity.pdbx_description
1 polymer ?
#
loop_
_entity_poly.entity_id
_entity_poly.type
_entity_poly.pdbx_seq_one_letter_code
_entity_poly.pdbx_strand_id
1 'polypeptide(L)'
;MAAPVISGETPFTETTEVTITGPDGAQIRYTTSGIDPIATSNLYSEPLTLSTTTTVKAIAIKDGVTSAVATKIFSLSGDDGYDPNEGDMG
;
A
#
# COMPACT_ATOMS: atom_id res chain seq x y z
N MET A 1 16.72 -7.20 8.82
CA MET A 1 15.58 -7.88 8.17
C MET A 1 15.07 -7.03 7.05
N ALA A 2 14.75 -7.64 5.92
CA ALA A 2 14.29 -6.90 4.75
C ALA A 2 12.91 -6.30 4.97
N ALA A 3 12.68 -5.08 4.46
CA ALA A 3 11.36 -4.48 4.50
C ALA A 3 10.42 -5.26 3.60
N PRO A 4 9.11 -5.26 3.88
CA PRO A 4 8.16 -5.95 3.00
C PRO A 4 8.07 -5.26 1.65
N VAL A 5 7.58 -6.00 0.66
CA VAL A 5 7.38 -5.48 -0.69
C VAL A 5 5.89 -5.27 -0.91
N ILE A 6 5.51 -4.06 -1.27
CA ILE A 6 4.12 -3.72 -1.53
C ILE A 6 3.94 -3.70 -3.05
N SER A 7 3.01 -4.52 -3.55
CA SER A 7 2.78 -4.68 -4.98
C SER A 7 1.33 -4.38 -5.32
N GLY A 8 1.10 -3.89 -6.51
CA GLY A 8 -0.24 -3.60 -7.01
C GLY A 8 -0.15 -2.63 -8.15
N GLU A 9 -1.28 -2.40 -8.79
CA GLU A 9 -1.33 -1.50 -9.94
C GLU A 9 -1.53 -0.06 -9.46
N THR A 10 -0.71 0.83 -9.98
CA THR A 10 -0.87 2.27 -9.76
C THR A 10 -0.28 3.00 -10.96
N PRO A 11 -0.98 4.00 -11.51
CA PRO A 11 -2.33 4.41 -11.14
C PRO A 11 -3.36 3.35 -11.55
N PHE A 12 -4.51 3.38 -10.91
CA PHE A 12 -5.60 2.44 -11.23
C PHE A 12 -6.86 3.23 -11.56
N THR A 13 -7.82 2.56 -12.24
CA THR A 13 -9.00 3.28 -12.76
C THR A 13 -10.25 3.10 -11.93
N GLU A 14 -10.42 1.98 -11.27
CA GLU A 14 -11.60 1.72 -10.44
C GLU A 14 -11.17 1.23 -9.09
N THR A 15 -10.50 0.09 -9.07
CA THR A 15 -9.95 -0.49 -7.86
C THR A 15 -8.61 -1.10 -8.18
N THR A 16 -7.82 -1.30 -7.14
CA THR A 16 -6.57 -2.04 -7.26
C THR A 16 -6.45 -2.97 -6.08
N GLU A 17 -5.78 -4.09 -6.30
CA GLU A 17 -5.54 -5.05 -5.27
C GLU A 17 -4.08 -4.95 -4.84
N VAL A 18 -3.86 -4.78 -3.55
CA VAL A 18 -2.52 -4.59 -2.98
C VAL A 18 -2.08 -5.86 -2.31
N THR A 19 -0.92 -6.36 -2.70
CA THR A 19 -0.33 -7.55 -2.09
C THR A 19 0.96 -7.13 -1.38
N ILE A 20 1.14 -7.58 -0.15
CA ILE A 20 2.33 -7.27 0.63
C ILE A 20 3.03 -8.57 0.97
N THR A 21 4.31 -8.67 0.59
CA THR A 21 5.12 -9.86 0.88
C THR A 21 6.30 -9.45 1.74
N GLY A 22 6.70 -10.34 2.64
CA GLY A 22 7.82 -10.08 3.53
C GLY A 22 8.64 -11.34 3.75
N PRO A 23 9.60 -11.30 4.67
CA PRO A 23 10.40 -12.48 5.00
C PRO A 23 9.53 -13.62 5.53
N ASP A 24 9.94 -14.83 5.27
CA ASP A 24 9.23 -16.01 5.75
C ASP A 24 9.12 -15.97 7.26
N GLY A 25 7.93 -16.24 7.77
CA GLY A 25 7.68 -16.30 9.20
C GLY A 25 7.46 -14.95 9.85
N ALA A 26 7.55 -13.86 9.10
CA ALA A 26 7.30 -12.53 9.64
C ALA A 26 5.82 -12.19 9.60
N GLN A 27 5.38 -11.40 10.58
CA GLN A 27 4.06 -10.78 10.52
C GLN A 27 4.20 -9.46 9.76
N ILE A 28 3.19 -9.16 8.94
CA ILE A 28 3.15 -7.91 8.21
C ILE A 28 2.08 -7.02 8.86
N ARG A 29 2.49 -5.83 9.29
CA ARG A 29 1.56 -4.83 9.81
C ARG A 29 1.55 -3.67 8.84
N TYR A 30 0.39 -3.07 8.61
CA TYR A 30 0.26 -2.02 7.61
C TYR A 30 -0.69 -0.93 8.04
N THR A 31 -0.57 0.23 7.38
CA THR A 31 -1.52 1.33 7.51
C THR A 31 -1.89 1.82 6.13
N THR A 32 -3.06 2.45 6.05
CA THR A 32 -3.52 3.07 4.80
C THR A 32 -3.76 4.57 4.98
N SER A 33 -3.36 5.10 6.13
CA SER A 33 -3.57 6.51 6.47
C SER A 33 -2.30 7.37 6.30
N GLY A 34 -1.19 6.75 5.87
CA GLY A 34 0.05 7.48 5.67
C GLY A 34 0.93 7.57 6.92
N ILE A 35 0.49 7.02 8.03
CA ILE A 35 1.32 6.98 9.24
C ILE A 35 2.17 5.71 9.25
N ASP A 36 3.28 5.77 9.96
CA ASP A 36 4.14 4.60 10.07
C ASP A 36 3.44 3.50 10.87
N PRO A 37 3.44 2.26 10.37
CA PRO A 37 2.83 1.16 11.12
C PRO A 37 3.64 0.78 12.33
N ILE A 38 2.95 0.24 13.32
CA ILE A 38 3.57 -0.27 14.55
C ILE A 38 3.06 -1.69 14.78
N ALA A 39 3.55 -2.32 15.85
CA ALA A 39 3.24 -3.72 16.12
C ALA A 39 1.74 -3.98 16.32
N THR A 40 0.98 -2.96 16.66
CA THR A 40 -0.47 -3.08 16.87
C THR A 40 -1.28 -2.57 15.69
N SER A 41 -0.62 -2.18 14.60
CA SER A 41 -1.33 -1.80 13.37
C SER A 41 -2.01 -3.02 12.77
N ASN A 42 -2.79 -2.80 11.69
CA ASN A 42 -3.54 -3.89 11.05
C ASN A 42 -2.62 -5.01 10.60
N LEU A 43 -3.04 -6.24 10.87
CA LEU A 43 -2.30 -7.41 10.43
C LEU A 43 -2.68 -7.73 8.99
N TYR A 44 -1.70 -7.80 8.11
CA TYR A 44 -1.95 -8.18 6.73
C TYR A 44 -2.16 -9.70 6.65
N SER A 45 -3.29 -10.11 6.12
CA SER A 45 -3.59 -11.54 5.97
C SER A 45 -4.11 -11.87 4.58
N GLU A 46 -4.59 -10.89 3.84
CA GLU A 46 -5.12 -11.10 2.50
C GLU A 46 -4.99 -9.81 1.71
N PRO A 47 -5.05 -9.88 0.39
CA PRO A 47 -4.88 -8.68 -0.43
C PRO A 47 -5.88 -7.59 -0.06
N LEU A 48 -5.41 -6.35 -0.14
CA LEU A 48 -6.24 -5.18 0.17
C LEU A 48 -6.84 -4.66 -1.13
N THR A 49 -8.10 -4.24 -1.07
CA THR A 49 -8.75 -3.63 -2.22
C THR A 49 -8.86 -2.13 -1.97
N LEU A 50 -8.32 -1.33 -2.86
CA LEU A 50 -8.36 0.13 -2.75
C LEU A 50 -9.21 0.68 -3.87
N SER A 51 -10.05 1.66 -3.54
CA SER A 51 -10.91 2.33 -4.51
C SER A 51 -10.70 3.83 -4.53
N THR A 52 -9.75 4.33 -3.76
CA THR A 52 -9.38 5.74 -3.73
C THR A 52 -7.87 5.84 -3.63
N THR A 53 -7.33 7.03 -3.90
CA THR A 53 -5.90 7.27 -3.73
C THR A 53 -5.50 7.02 -2.28
N THR A 54 -4.51 6.16 -2.08
CA THR A 54 -4.14 5.69 -0.75
C THR A 54 -2.62 5.55 -0.65
N THR A 55 -2.07 5.95 0.47
CA THR A 55 -0.67 5.70 0.80
C THR A 55 -0.61 4.49 1.72
N VAL A 56 0.02 3.42 1.25
CA VAL A 56 0.15 2.19 2.02
C VAL A 56 1.56 2.11 2.58
N LYS A 57 1.65 1.89 3.89
CA LYS A 57 2.93 1.66 4.56
C LYS A 57 2.87 0.34 5.29
N ALA A 58 3.98 -0.37 5.31
CA ALA A 58 4.02 -1.71 5.91
C ALA A 58 5.37 -1.97 6.55
N ILE A 59 5.34 -2.80 7.59
CA ILE A 59 6.55 -3.31 8.24
C ILE A 59 6.43 -4.81 8.39
N ALA A 60 7.57 -5.47 8.51
CA ALA A 60 7.63 -6.89 8.82
C ALA A 60 8.18 -7.06 10.22
N ILE A 61 7.57 -7.92 11.01
CA ILE A 61 7.99 -8.18 12.40
C ILE A 61 8.22 -9.67 12.57
N LYS A 62 9.42 -10.03 13.03
CA LYS A 62 9.77 -11.42 13.28
C LYS A 62 10.67 -11.49 14.49
N ASP A 63 10.30 -12.36 15.45
CA ASP A 63 11.09 -12.57 16.66
C ASP A 63 11.40 -11.26 17.38
N GLY A 64 10.43 -10.35 17.42
CA GLY A 64 10.58 -9.07 18.08
C GLY A 64 11.39 -8.05 17.30
N VAL A 65 11.83 -8.37 16.09
CA VAL A 65 12.59 -7.47 15.24
C VAL A 65 11.67 -6.85 14.22
N THR A 66 11.72 -5.52 14.07
CA THR A 66 10.89 -4.78 13.13
C THR A 66 11.75 -4.28 11.97
N SER A 67 11.28 -4.49 10.76
CA SER A 67 11.98 -4.02 9.56
C SER A 67 11.80 -2.52 9.37
N ALA A 68 12.51 -1.98 8.40
CA ALA A 68 12.25 -0.61 7.94
C ALA A 68 10.86 -0.53 7.31
N VAL A 69 10.33 0.69 7.25
CA VAL A 69 8.99 0.92 6.68
C VAL A 69 9.06 0.91 5.17
N ALA A 70 8.19 0.13 4.54
CA ALA A 70 7.99 0.17 3.10
C ALA A 70 6.81 1.09 2.81
N THR A 71 6.89 1.86 1.75
CA THR A 71 5.85 2.82 1.39
C THR A 71 5.56 2.72 -0.09
N LYS A 72 4.27 2.73 -0.45
CA LYS A 72 3.85 2.82 -1.84
C LYS A 72 2.55 3.59 -1.93
N ILE A 73 2.49 4.52 -2.86
CA ILE A 73 1.30 5.35 -3.08
C ILE A 73 0.54 4.77 -4.26
N PHE A 74 -0.75 4.53 -4.07
CA PHE A 74 -1.64 4.04 -5.11
C PHE A 74 -2.59 5.16 -5.49
N SER A 75 -2.52 5.61 -6.74
CA SER A 75 -3.28 6.75 -7.22
C SER A 75 -4.44 6.28 -8.08
N LEU A 76 -5.62 6.83 -7.82
CA LEU A 76 -6.81 6.57 -8.63
C LEU A 76 -6.81 7.53 -9.80
N SER A 77 -6.71 7.00 -11.03
CA SER A 77 -6.53 7.81 -12.23
C SER A 77 -7.66 8.77 -12.52
N GLY A 78 -8.88 8.40 -12.21
CA GLY A 78 -10.01 9.27 -12.48
C GLY A 78 -10.38 10.17 -11.35
N ASP A 79 -9.55 10.18 -10.31
CA ASP A 79 -9.91 10.82 -9.06
C ASP A 79 -9.95 12.33 -9.14
N ASP A 80 -9.16 12.90 -10.03
CA ASP A 80 -9.14 14.35 -10.19
C ASP A 80 -10.36 14.88 -10.90
N GLY A 81 -11.22 14.02 -11.38
CA GLY A 81 -12.44 14.41 -12.10
C GLY A 81 -12.15 15.05 -13.42
N TYR A 82 -10.96 14.98 -13.86
CA TYR A 82 -10.51 15.75 -14.95
C TYR A 82 -9.95 14.90 -16.06
N ASP A 83 -10.12 15.23 -16.93
CA ASP A 83 -9.46 14.58 -17.89
C ASP A 83 -8.82 15.37 -18.87
N PRO A 84 -8.49 16.04 -18.87
CA PRO A 84 -8.01 16.68 -19.60
C PRO A 84 -7.58 16.51 -20.57
N ASN A 85 -7.98 16.57 -20.57
CA ASN A 85 -7.69 16.45 -21.23
C ASN A 85 -7.51 16.28 -21.54
N GLU A 86 -7.69 16.45 -21.33
CA GLU A 86 -7.41 16.30 -21.42
C GLU A 86 -7.25 16.19 -21.72
N GLY A 87 -7.39 16.65 -21.99
CA GLY A 87 -7.09 16.74 -22.35
C GLY A 87 -7.11 17.03 -22.42
N ASP A 88 -7.33 17.40 -22.72
CA ASP A 88 -7.22 17.64 -22.81
C ASP A 88 -7.28 17.71 -22.82
N MET A 89 -7.56 18.16 -23.05
CA MET A 89 -7.48 18.19 -23.11
C MET A 89 -7.42 18.02 -23.13
N GLY A 90 -7.68 18.24 -23.16
CA GLY A 90 -7.55 18.07 -23.28
C GLY A 90 -7.63 17.93 -23.31
#